data_a44f5d2c4959b3b076cb0932aae49bd2
#
_entry.id   a44f5d2c4959b3b076cb0932aae49bd2
#
_cell.length_a   1.000
_cell.length_b   1.000
_cell.length_c   1.000
_cell.angle_alpha   90.00
_cell.angle_beta   90.00
_cell.angle_gamma   90.00
#
_symmetry.space_group_name_H-M   'P 1'
#
loop_
_entity.id
_entity.type
_entity.pdbx_description
1 polymer ?
#
loop_
_entity_poly.entity_id
_entity_poly.type
_entity_poly.pdbx_seq_one_letter_code
_entity_poly.pdbx_strand_id
1 'polypeptide(L)'
;MDNKLAIEEARRAAQHEDVKAEIEADVNAELAAKAERPTPGESARLGNLAQDFRAKAVDEVVETERETERARFLARISQIVDYVFYVIYALFAIRLVLALMAARKSAGFVQFIHTITDPFLAPFRGIVAEPRTEEGFTLALPVILALVIYIVLHLGIIGLLRLIAHRKTEI
;
A
#
# COMPACT_ATOMS: atom_id res chain seq x y z
N MET A 1 6.72 11.22 14.53
CA MET A 1 5.40 10.85 13.99
C MET A 1 4.98 9.43 14.39
N ASP A 2 5.95 8.56 14.65
CA ASP A 2 5.72 7.14 14.97
C ASP A 2 5.00 6.86 16.30
N ASN A 3 5.14 7.75 17.28
CA ASN A 3 4.56 7.53 18.61
C ASN A 3 3.01 7.66 18.64
N LYS A 4 2.41 8.44 17.73
CA LYS A 4 0.94 8.54 17.65
C LYS A 4 0.32 7.30 17.01
N LEU A 5 0.96 6.73 16.01
CA LEU A 5 0.50 5.49 15.36
C LEU A 5 0.55 4.30 16.31
N ALA A 6 1.63 4.16 17.08
CA ALA A 6 1.76 3.10 18.09
C ALA A 6 0.70 3.20 19.20
N ILE A 7 0.36 4.43 19.63
CA ILE A 7 -0.69 4.67 20.62
C ILE A 7 -2.08 4.36 20.04
N GLU A 8 -2.34 4.70 18.79
CA GLU A 8 -3.61 4.36 18.13
C GLU A 8 -3.76 2.86 17.89
N GLU A 9 -2.68 2.16 17.52
CA GLU A 9 -2.68 0.70 17.37
C GLU A 9 -2.93 -0.01 18.70
N ALA A 10 -2.26 0.43 19.78
CA ALA A 10 -2.49 -0.10 21.12
C ALA A 10 -3.93 0.16 21.60
N ARG A 11 -4.49 1.33 21.27
CA ARG A 11 -5.87 1.66 21.63
C ARG A 11 -6.90 0.82 20.86
N ARG A 12 -6.66 0.54 19.59
CA ARG A 12 -7.52 -0.35 18.79
C ARG A 12 -7.43 -1.80 19.25
N ALA A 13 -6.23 -2.27 19.60
CA ALA A 13 -6.05 -3.62 20.15
C ALA A 13 -6.80 -3.77 21.49
N ALA A 14 -6.71 -2.77 22.40
CA ALA A 14 -7.46 -2.76 23.64
C ALA A 14 -8.97 -2.74 23.42
N GLN A 15 -9.47 -1.93 22.47
CA GLN A 15 -10.90 -1.90 22.12
C GLN A 15 -11.39 -3.22 21.56
N HIS A 16 -10.58 -3.95 20.78
CA HIS A 16 -10.93 -5.27 20.27
C HIS A 16 -10.99 -6.33 21.39
N GLU A 17 -10.09 -6.27 22.36
CA GLU A 17 -10.14 -7.15 23.52
C GLU A 17 -11.34 -6.87 24.42
N ASP A 18 -11.66 -5.61 24.64
CA ASP A 18 -12.83 -5.19 25.42
C ASP A 18 -14.14 -5.66 24.77
N VAL A 19 -14.32 -5.45 23.46
CA VAL A 19 -15.50 -5.92 22.70
C VAL A 19 -15.60 -7.44 22.70
N LYS A 20 -14.48 -8.15 22.59
CA LYS A 20 -14.45 -9.61 22.65
C LYS A 20 -14.87 -10.12 24.02
N ALA A 21 -14.37 -9.50 25.10
CA ALA A 21 -14.74 -9.86 26.47
C ALA A 21 -16.21 -9.55 26.76
N GLU A 22 -16.75 -8.45 26.23
CA GLU A 22 -18.15 -8.08 26.37
C GLU A 22 -19.07 -9.06 25.64
N ILE A 23 -18.72 -9.45 24.39
CA ILE A 23 -19.48 -10.47 23.63
C ILE A 23 -19.42 -11.84 24.31
N GLU A 24 -18.26 -12.26 24.84
CA GLU A 24 -18.13 -13.52 25.57
C GLU A 24 -18.95 -13.51 26.88
N ALA A 25 -18.99 -12.38 27.60
CA ALA A 25 -19.78 -12.21 28.80
C ALA A 25 -21.29 -12.26 28.51
N ASP A 26 -21.73 -11.58 27.44
CA ASP A 26 -23.14 -11.52 27.03
C ASP A 26 -23.66 -12.88 26.55
N VAL A 27 -22.87 -13.58 25.73
CA VAL A 27 -23.17 -14.95 25.26
C VAL A 27 -23.23 -15.94 26.43
N ASN A 28 -22.30 -15.84 27.37
CA ASN A 28 -22.31 -16.71 28.55
C ASN A 28 -23.49 -16.41 29.50
N ALA A 29 -23.88 -15.14 29.66
CA ALA A 29 -25.05 -14.72 30.43
C ALA A 29 -26.35 -15.21 29.77
N GLU A 30 -26.48 -15.12 28.45
CA GLU A 30 -27.65 -15.59 27.70
C GLU A 30 -27.75 -17.13 27.71
N LEU A 31 -26.62 -17.84 27.62
CA LEU A 31 -26.54 -19.28 27.78
C LEU A 31 -26.93 -19.72 29.19
N ALA A 32 -26.47 -19.03 30.24
CA ALA A 32 -26.83 -19.32 31.61
C ALA A 32 -28.33 -19.06 31.89
N ALA A 33 -28.90 -17.99 31.35
CA ALA A 33 -30.32 -17.69 31.47
C ALA A 33 -31.23 -18.70 30.77
N LYS A 34 -30.79 -19.31 29.65
CA LYS A 34 -31.49 -20.37 28.93
C LYS A 34 -31.26 -21.78 29.50
N ALA A 35 -30.25 -21.93 30.39
CA ALA A 35 -29.86 -23.22 30.95
C ALA A 35 -30.74 -23.70 32.14
N GLU A 36 -31.82 -22.99 32.47
CA GLU A 36 -32.57 -23.28 33.71
C GLU A 36 -33.31 -24.63 33.75
N ARG A 37 -33.44 -25.36 32.67
CA ARG A 37 -33.83 -26.81 32.67
C ARG A 37 -33.63 -27.49 31.31
N PRO A 38 -32.42 -27.78 30.85
CA PRO A 38 -32.28 -28.59 29.65
C PRO A 38 -32.39 -30.08 29.97
N THR A 39 -33.17 -30.82 29.16
CA THR A 39 -33.07 -32.27 29.10
C THR A 39 -31.66 -32.70 28.65
N PRO A 40 -31.18 -33.93 29.06
CA PRO A 40 -29.82 -34.36 28.70
C PRO A 40 -29.49 -34.33 27.20
N GLY A 41 -30.50 -34.43 26.33
CA GLY A 41 -30.35 -34.29 24.88
C GLY A 41 -30.28 -32.86 24.37
N GLU A 42 -30.88 -31.92 25.06
CA GLU A 42 -30.81 -30.48 24.71
C GLU A 42 -29.48 -29.85 25.16
N SER A 43 -28.95 -30.28 26.30
CA SER A 43 -27.64 -29.82 26.76
C SER A 43 -26.49 -30.24 25.83
N ALA A 44 -26.58 -31.46 25.22
CA ALA A 44 -25.62 -31.89 24.22
C ALA A 44 -25.73 -31.07 22.91
N ARG A 45 -26.97 -30.77 22.48
CA ARG A 45 -27.18 -29.91 21.28
C ARG A 45 -26.74 -28.47 21.50
N LEU A 46 -27.00 -27.89 22.66
CA LEU A 46 -26.55 -26.57 23.04
C LEU A 46 -25.01 -26.48 23.13
N GLY A 47 -24.37 -27.56 23.64
CA GLY A 47 -22.91 -27.68 23.67
C GLY A 47 -22.28 -27.71 22.29
N ASN A 48 -22.86 -28.46 21.36
CA ASN A 48 -22.40 -28.54 19.98
C ASN A 48 -22.63 -27.21 19.25
N LEU A 49 -23.79 -26.59 19.46
CA LEU A 49 -24.12 -25.30 18.86
C LEU A 49 -23.18 -24.19 19.37
N ALA A 50 -22.88 -24.16 20.69
CA ALA A 50 -21.93 -23.23 21.27
C ALA A 50 -20.50 -23.44 20.75
N GLN A 51 -20.07 -24.66 20.48
CA GLN A 51 -18.80 -24.97 19.85
C GLN A 51 -18.75 -24.52 18.39
N ASP A 52 -19.81 -24.72 17.62
CA ASP A 52 -19.92 -24.28 16.23
C ASP A 52 -19.89 -22.75 16.12
N PHE A 53 -20.58 -22.04 17.04
CA PHE A 53 -20.54 -20.58 17.07
C PHE A 53 -19.15 -20.05 17.48
N ARG A 54 -18.49 -20.70 18.44
CA ARG A 54 -17.12 -20.33 18.82
C ARG A 54 -16.13 -20.59 17.68
N ALA A 55 -16.25 -21.73 16.99
CA ALA A 55 -15.40 -22.02 15.84
C ALA A 55 -15.60 -20.98 14.73
N LYS A 56 -16.85 -20.66 14.39
CA LYS A 56 -17.16 -19.62 13.39
C LYS A 56 -16.66 -18.24 13.80
N ALA A 57 -16.85 -17.85 15.06
CA ALA A 57 -16.37 -16.55 15.57
C ALA A 57 -14.83 -16.45 15.55
N VAL A 58 -14.13 -17.56 15.88
CA VAL A 58 -12.66 -17.59 15.80
C VAL A 58 -12.19 -17.54 14.34
N ASP A 59 -12.83 -18.27 13.44
CA ASP A 59 -12.50 -18.26 12.02
C ASP A 59 -12.72 -16.86 11.41
N GLU A 60 -13.82 -16.19 11.76
CA GLU A 60 -14.14 -14.84 11.29
C GLU A 60 -13.13 -13.79 11.80
N VAL A 61 -12.70 -13.89 13.06
CA VAL A 61 -11.65 -13.01 13.62
C VAL A 61 -10.31 -13.26 12.93
N VAL A 62 -9.91 -14.52 12.75
CA VAL A 62 -8.66 -14.87 12.07
C VAL A 62 -8.68 -14.42 10.60
N GLU A 63 -9.81 -14.52 9.92
CA GLU A 63 -9.95 -14.07 8.54
C GLU A 63 -9.86 -12.55 8.44
N THR A 64 -10.54 -11.83 9.35
CA THR A 64 -10.47 -10.36 9.45
C THR A 64 -9.07 -9.85 9.78
N GLU A 65 -8.33 -10.52 10.66
CA GLU A 65 -6.93 -10.18 10.97
C GLU A 65 -6.04 -10.37 9.72
N ARG A 66 -6.18 -11.47 9.01
CA ARG A 66 -5.41 -11.72 7.77
C ARG A 66 -5.72 -10.70 6.68
N GLU A 67 -6.97 -10.27 6.56
CA GLU A 67 -7.36 -9.23 5.60
C GLU A 67 -6.78 -7.87 5.96
N THR A 68 -6.81 -7.49 7.24
CA THR A 68 -6.21 -6.25 7.71
C THR A 68 -4.68 -6.24 7.56
N GLU A 69 -3.99 -7.33 7.83
CA GLU A 69 -2.54 -7.43 7.62
C GLU A 69 -2.16 -7.30 6.14
N ARG A 70 -2.92 -7.94 5.25
CA ARG A 70 -2.72 -7.81 3.79
C ARG A 70 -2.98 -6.39 3.30
N ALA A 71 -4.05 -5.76 3.79
CA ALA A 71 -4.35 -4.37 3.44
C ALA A 71 -3.26 -3.40 3.91
N ARG A 72 -2.74 -3.59 5.12
CA ARG A 72 -1.59 -2.82 5.65
C ARG A 72 -0.32 -3.06 4.84
N PHE A 73 -0.04 -4.29 4.44
CA PHE A 73 1.11 -4.62 3.61
C PHE A 73 1.02 -3.96 2.23
N LEU A 74 -0.14 -4.03 1.57
CA LEU A 74 -0.38 -3.38 0.28
C LEU A 74 -0.30 -1.85 0.38
N ALA A 75 -0.80 -1.26 1.47
CA ALA A 75 -0.68 0.18 1.72
C ALA A 75 0.79 0.61 1.89
N ARG A 76 1.61 -0.18 2.60
CA ARG A 76 3.05 0.09 2.73
C ARG A 76 3.78 -0.02 1.40
N ILE A 77 3.46 -1.03 0.59
CA ILE A 77 4.03 -1.18 -0.75
C ILE A 77 3.66 0.03 -1.62
N SER A 78 2.39 0.44 -1.61
CA SER A 78 1.95 1.62 -2.36
C SER A 78 2.76 2.86 -1.98
N GLN A 79 2.97 3.11 -0.67
CA GLN A 79 3.77 4.24 -0.20
C GLN A 79 5.23 4.18 -0.66
N ILE A 80 5.84 2.99 -0.66
CA ILE A 80 7.21 2.82 -1.15
C ILE A 80 7.28 3.09 -2.66
N VAL A 81 6.32 2.57 -3.41
CA VAL A 81 6.22 2.80 -4.86
C VAL A 81 6.08 4.29 -5.14
N ASP A 82 5.15 4.97 -4.47
CA ASP A 82 4.96 6.43 -4.61
C ASP A 82 6.26 7.18 -4.33
N TYR A 83 6.95 6.85 -3.23
CA TYR A 83 8.20 7.50 -2.88
C TYR A 83 9.29 7.32 -3.94
N VAL A 84 9.47 6.10 -4.44
CA VAL A 84 10.45 5.81 -5.51
C VAL A 84 10.14 6.60 -6.77
N PHE A 85 8.88 6.66 -7.19
CA PHE A 85 8.50 7.44 -8.38
C PHE A 85 8.68 8.94 -8.16
N TYR A 86 8.38 9.48 -6.98
CA TYR A 86 8.64 10.89 -6.68
C TYR A 86 10.14 11.23 -6.74
N VAL A 87 11.01 10.35 -6.26
CA VAL A 87 12.47 10.52 -6.40
C VAL A 87 12.88 10.52 -7.87
N ILE A 88 12.34 9.61 -8.69
CA ILE A 88 12.62 9.56 -10.13
C ILE A 88 12.17 10.86 -10.81
N TYR A 89 10.97 11.36 -10.49
CA TYR A 89 10.46 12.63 -11.03
C TYR A 89 11.32 13.81 -10.64
N ALA A 90 11.77 13.89 -9.38
CA ALA A 90 12.68 14.93 -8.92
C ALA A 90 14.01 14.90 -9.69
N LEU A 91 14.58 13.71 -9.90
CA LEU A 91 15.81 13.55 -10.67
C LEU A 91 15.64 13.96 -12.14
N PHE A 92 14.52 13.62 -12.77
CA PHE A 92 14.22 14.05 -14.14
C PHE A 92 13.97 15.55 -14.22
N ALA A 93 13.30 16.15 -13.24
CA ALA A 93 13.11 17.59 -13.18
C ALA A 93 14.45 18.33 -13.04
N ILE A 94 15.34 17.87 -12.17
CA ILE A 94 16.69 18.43 -12.01
C ILE A 94 17.46 18.29 -13.33
N ARG A 95 17.44 17.14 -13.97
CA ARG A 95 18.09 16.90 -15.26
C ARG A 95 17.57 17.85 -16.34
N LEU A 96 16.25 18.04 -16.41
CA LEU A 96 15.63 18.95 -17.36
C LEU A 96 16.06 20.40 -17.11
N VAL A 97 16.07 20.85 -15.85
CA VAL A 97 16.53 22.19 -15.46
C VAL A 97 18.00 22.38 -15.85
N LEU A 98 18.87 21.42 -15.58
CA LEU A 98 20.28 21.48 -15.95
C LEU A 98 20.48 21.54 -17.48
N ALA A 99 19.64 20.84 -18.23
CA ALA A 99 19.65 20.89 -19.70
C ALA A 99 19.20 22.26 -20.23
N LEU A 100 18.13 22.83 -19.64
CA LEU A 100 17.64 24.17 -19.98
C LEU A 100 18.61 25.28 -19.62
N MET A 101 19.38 25.11 -18.53
CA MET A 101 20.44 26.07 -18.14
C MET A 101 21.74 25.90 -18.95
N ALA A 102 21.79 25.03 -19.93
CA ALA A 102 23.00 24.67 -20.65
C ALA A 102 24.18 24.32 -19.72
N ALA A 103 23.89 23.63 -18.62
CA ALA A 103 24.88 23.29 -17.61
C ALA A 103 26.03 22.46 -18.21
N ARG A 104 27.27 22.78 -17.79
CA ARG A 104 28.45 22.06 -18.31
C ARG A 104 28.41 20.61 -17.94
N LYS A 105 28.42 19.72 -18.93
CA LYS A 105 28.42 18.27 -18.74
C LYS A 105 29.63 17.74 -17.96
N SER A 106 30.71 18.54 -17.89
CA SER A 106 31.92 18.21 -17.12
C SER A 106 31.80 18.50 -15.62
N ALA A 107 30.76 19.21 -15.18
CA ALA A 107 30.54 19.46 -13.75
C ALA A 107 30.15 18.16 -13.03
N GLY A 108 30.81 17.86 -11.92
CA GLY A 108 30.60 16.59 -11.19
C GLY A 108 29.15 16.34 -10.78
N PHE A 109 28.43 17.38 -10.36
CA PHE A 109 27.01 17.26 -10.04
C PHE A 109 26.16 16.88 -11.27
N VAL A 110 26.45 17.48 -12.42
CA VAL A 110 25.75 17.16 -13.67
C VAL A 110 26.01 15.72 -14.07
N GLN A 111 27.27 15.25 -13.99
CA GLN A 111 27.63 13.86 -14.26
C GLN A 111 26.92 12.89 -13.31
N PHE A 112 26.86 13.20 -12.03
CA PHE A 112 26.14 12.41 -11.03
C PHE A 112 24.65 12.24 -11.39
N ILE A 113 23.94 13.34 -11.68
CA ILE A 113 22.53 13.30 -12.10
C ILE A 113 22.36 12.47 -13.38
N HIS A 114 23.25 12.66 -14.37
CA HIS A 114 23.21 11.87 -15.59
C HIS A 114 23.42 10.39 -15.33
N THR A 115 24.41 10.01 -14.54
CA THR A 115 24.73 8.61 -14.22
C THR A 115 23.55 7.90 -13.57
N ILE A 116 22.86 8.55 -12.61
CA ILE A 116 21.70 7.96 -11.94
C ILE A 116 20.49 7.86 -12.88
N THR A 117 20.26 8.88 -13.72
CA THR A 117 19.05 8.93 -14.56
C THR A 117 19.21 8.19 -15.89
N ASP A 118 20.43 7.96 -16.36
CA ASP A 118 20.72 7.29 -17.62
C ASP A 118 20.11 5.88 -17.78
N PRO A 119 20.11 5.00 -16.77
CA PRO A 119 19.45 3.70 -16.87
C PRO A 119 17.94 3.82 -17.14
N PHE A 120 17.29 4.80 -16.52
CA PHE A 120 15.85 5.04 -16.69
C PHE A 120 15.50 5.65 -18.04
N LEU A 121 16.45 6.37 -18.66
CA LEU A 121 16.29 6.97 -19.98
C LEU A 121 16.74 6.06 -21.11
N ALA A 122 17.48 5.00 -20.82
CA ALA A 122 18.00 4.09 -21.83
C ALA A 122 16.93 3.56 -22.81
N PRO A 123 15.73 3.15 -22.37
CA PRO A 123 14.67 2.68 -23.28
C PRO A 123 14.15 3.75 -24.24
N PHE A 124 14.34 5.03 -23.91
CA PHE A 124 13.80 6.17 -24.67
C PHE A 124 14.84 6.83 -25.58
N ARG A 125 16.10 6.39 -25.51
CA ARG A 125 17.17 6.89 -26.38
C ARG A 125 16.92 6.47 -27.82
N GLY A 126 16.96 7.44 -28.72
CA GLY A 126 16.76 7.18 -30.16
C GLY A 126 15.30 7.17 -30.62
N ILE A 127 14.30 7.23 -29.70
CA ILE A 127 12.89 7.37 -30.07
C ILE A 127 12.60 8.78 -30.58
N VAL A 128 13.18 9.79 -29.92
CA VAL A 128 13.00 11.21 -30.27
C VAL A 128 14.36 11.84 -30.50
N ALA A 129 14.48 12.58 -31.60
CA ALA A 129 15.67 13.38 -31.87
C ALA A 129 15.79 14.51 -30.83
N GLU A 130 17.01 14.76 -30.33
CA GLU A 130 17.29 15.92 -29.49
C GLU A 130 17.58 17.12 -30.39
N PRO A 131 16.63 18.09 -30.54
CA PRO A 131 16.93 19.31 -31.28
C PRO A 131 17.97 20.12 -30.48
N ARG A 132 19.08 20.41 -31.13
CA ARG A 132 20.13 21.30 -30.61
C ARG A 132 19.95 22.66 -31.26
N THR A 133 19.80 23.69 -30.45
CA THR A 133 19.88 25.08 -30.92
C THR A 133 21.34 25.49 -31.03
N GLU A 134 21.65 26.36 -31.96
CA GLU A 134 23.02 26.92 -32.17
C GLU A 134 23.56 27.62 -30.91
N GLU A 135 22.68 28.06 -30.04
CA GLU A 135 23.00 28.72 -28.77
C GLU A 135 23.33 27.76 -27.61
N GLY A 136 23.37 26.43 -27.85
CA GLY A 136 23.77 25.45 -26.84
C GLY A 136 22.65 24.97 -25.93
N PHE A 137 21.44 25.48 -26.07
CA PHE A 137 20.28 24.93 -25.37
C PHE A 137 19.85 23.61 -26.02
N THR A 138 19.77 22.55 -25.22
CA THR A 138 19.24 21.26 -25.69
C THR A 138 17.87 21.04 -25.09
N LEU A 139 16.87 20.96 -25.94
CA LEU A 139 15.54 20.52 -25.49
C LEU A 139 15.62 19.01 -25.29
N ALA A 140 15.67 18.59 -24.04
CA ALA A 140 15.79 17.17 -23.65
C ALA A 140 14.45 16.44 -23.83
N LEU A 141 13.97 16.37 -25.09
CA LEU A 141 12.71 15.70 -25.45
C LEU A 141 12.64 14.26 -24.93
N PRO A 142 13.73 13.46 -24.94
CA PRO A 142 13.68 12.11 -24.35
C PRO A 142 13.36 12.10 -22.85
N VAL A 143 13.79 13.15 -22.11
CA VAL A 143 13.47 13.26 -20.67
C VAL A 143 12.00 13.56 -20.46
N ILE A 144 11.42 14.44 -21.27
CA ILE A 144 9.99 14.80 -21.22
C ILE A 144 9.15 13.56 -21.57
N LEU A 145 9.50 12.85 -22.63
CA LEU A 145 8.81 11.62 -23.04
C LEU A 145 8.87 10.57 -21.94
N ALA A 146 10.06 10.35 -21.38
CA ALA A 146 10.24 9.42 -20.27
C ALA A 146 9.37 9.81 -19.07
N LEU A 147 9.34 11.09 -18.69
CA LEU A 147 8.53 11.60 -17.59
C LEU A 147 7.05 11.24 -17.79
N VAL A 148 6.50 11.49 -18.97
CA VAL A 148 5.09 11.18 -19.29
C VAL A 148 4.84 9.68 -19.17
N ILE A 149 5.71 8.85 -19.72
CA ILE A 149 5.56 7.39 -19.68
C ILE A 149 5.68 6.87 -18.24
N TYR A 150 6.61 7.40 -17.45
CA TYR A 150 6.74 7.01 -16.04
C TYR A 150 5.54 7.44 -15.21
N ILE A 151 4.88 8.57 -15.51
CA ILE A 151 3.61 8.98 -14.87
C ILE A 151 2.51 7.95 -15.19
N VAL A 152 2.37 7.58 -16.46
CA VAL A 152 1.36 6.58 -16.87
C VAL A 152 1.64 5.23 -16.22
N LEU A 153 2.90 4.80 -16.18
CA LEU A 153 3.33 3.57 -15.52
C LEU A 153 3.01 3.60 -14.02
N HIS A 154 3.31 4.70 -13.34
CA HIS A 154 3.01 4.89 -11.91
C HIS A 154 1.51 4.75 -11.64
N LEU A 155 0.68 5.46 -12.41
CA LEU A 155 -0.78 5.36 -12.29
C LEU A 155 -1.28 3.93 -12.54
N GLY A 156 -0.69 3.23 -13.53
CA GLY A 156 -1.00 1.84 -13.82
C GLY A 156 -0.65 0.89 -12.66
N ILE A 157 0.52 1.06 -12.05
CA ILE A 157 0.96 0.25 -10.90
C ILE A 157 0.05 0.49 -9.70
N ILE A 158 -0.25 1.75 -9.36
CA ILE A 158 -1.15 2.09 -8.25
C ILE A 158 -2.56 1.56 -8.53
N GLY A 159 -3.06 1.68 -9.76
CA GLY A 159 -4.33 1.12 -10.18
C GLY A 159 -4.39 -0.40 -10.01
N LEU A 160 -3.31 -1.10 -10.40
CA LEU A 160 -3.20 -2.54 -10.24
C LEU A 160 -3.16 -2.96 -8.76
N LEU A 161 -2.40 -2.26 -7.92
CA LEU A 161 -2.35 -2.51 -6.48
C LEU A 161 -3.73 -2.32 -5.83
N ARG A 162 -4.46 -1.29 -6.22
CA ARG A 162 -5.85 -1.06 -5.77
C ARG A 162 -6.78 -2.17 -6.22
N LEU A 163 -6.68 -2.63 -7.47
CA LEU A 163 -7.49 -3.72 -7.99
C LEU A 163 -7.26 -5.03 -7.21
N ILE A 164 -6.01 -5.33 -6.88
CA ILE A 164 -5.66 -6.51 -6.08
C ILE A 164 -6.23 -6.39 -4.65
N ALA A 165 -6.22 -5.18 -4.07
CA ALA A 165 -6.79 -4.92 -2.76
C ALA A 165 -8.33 -5.10 -2.73
N HIS A 166 -9.05 -4.73 -3.80
CA HIS A 166 -10.51 -4.74 -3.85
C HIS A 166 -11.14 -6.06 -4.34
N ARG A 167 -10.40 -6.94 -4.98
CA ARG A 167 -10.96 -8.18 -5.58
C ARG A 167 -11.54 -9.20 -4.59
N LYS A 168 -11.48 -8.97 -3.28
CA LYS A 168 -11.95 -9.93 -2.27
C LYS A 168 -13.10 -9.44 -1.40
N THR A 169 -13.74 -8.33 -1.76
CA THR A 169 -14.91 -7.83 -1.00
C THR A 169 -16.25 -8.18 -1.63
N GLU A 170 -16.25 -8.94 -2.73
CA GLU A 170 -17.47 -9.39 -3.39
C GLU A 170 -17.52 -10.93 -3.46
N ILE A 171 -17.77 -11.58 -2.34
CA ILE A 171 -18.40 -12.92 -2.30
C ILE A 171 -19.30 -12.99 -1.08
#